data_058363be3214c41e42c53e01d6219d50
#
_entry.id   058363be3214c41e42c53e01d6219d50
#
_cell.length_a   1.000
_cell.length_b   1.000
_cell.length_c   1.000
_cell.angle_alpha   90.00
_cell.angle_beta   90.00
_cell.angle_gamma   90.00
#
_symmetry.space_group_name_H-M   'P 1'
#
loop_
_entity.id
_entity.type
_entity.pdbx_description
1 polymer ?
#
loop_
_entity_poly.entity_id
_entity_poly.type
_entity_poly.pdbx_seq_one_letter_code
_entity_poly.pdbx_strand_id
1 'polypeptide(L)'
;MILIAPDKFKGTMSAETAAHCIASTLSLYGYESIKFPMADGGEGTAMILAHIYGLQPESCVPKCYVKSDGSVGVMEAGVLTYGNTRSRDIVMDKDSAELGEALRLILGKYPRLHTLYLGIGGTGTCDGGEGMLRVLRHYYGLRLI
;
A
#
# COMPACT_ATOMS: atom_id res chain seq x y z
N MET A 1 25.17 18.48 -4.74
CA MET A 1 24.32 17.30 -4.47
C MET A 1 22.87 17.76 -4.35
N ILE A 2 21.93 17.12 -5.06
CA ILE A 2 20.51 17.47 -5.12
C ILE A 2 19.70 16.28 -4.59
N LEU A 3 18.76 16.52 -3.66
CA LEU A 3 17.80 15.51 -3.19
C LEU A 3 16.55 15.58 -4.08
N ILE A 4 16.15 14.43 -4.64
CA ILE A 4 14.98 14.29 -5.52
C ILE A 4 13.93 13.47 -4.78
N ALA A 5 12.88 14.12 -4.30
CA ALA A 5 11.84 13.52 -3.46
C ALA A 5 10.43 13.72 -4.06
N PRO A 6 10.13 13.17 -5.25
CA PRO A 6 8.82 13.28 -5.85
C PRO A 6 7.84 12.28 -5.23
N ASP A 7 6.56 12.63 -5.21
CA ASP A 7 5.46 11.68 -5.14
C ASP A 7 5.09 11.20 -6.57
N LYS A 8 4.17 10.26 -6.67
CA LYS A 8 3.63 9.77 -7.95
C LYS A 8 2.88 10.86 -8.72
N PHE A 9 2.95 10.78 -10.03
CA PHE A 9 2.11 11.56 -10.93
C PHE A 9 0.90 10.71 -11.33
N LYS A 10 -0.20 10.88 -10.61
CA LYS A 10 -1.40 10.01 -10.72
C LYS A 10 -1.84 9.80 -12.16
N GLY A 11 -1.92 8.53 -12.57
CA GLY A 11 -2.30 8.14 -13.93
C GLY A 11 -1.22 8.33 -15.00
N THR A 12 0.01 8.76 -14.63
CA THR A 12 1.11 9.03 -15.57
C THR A 12 2.35 8.20 -15.23
N MET A 13 2.96 8.42 -14.05
CA MET A 13 4.18 7.72 -13.67
C MET A 13 4.30 7.56 -12.15
N SER A 14 5.04 6.52 -11.72
CA SER A 14 5.34 6.30 -10.30
C SER A 14 6.33 7.34 -9.76
N ALA A 15 6.39 7.50 -8.44
CA ALA A 15 7.38 8.33 -7.75
C ALA A 15 8.81 7.92 -8.09
N GLU A 16 9.06 6.61 -8.20
CA GLU A 16 10.35 6.04 -8.56
C GLU A 16 10.76 6.40 -10.00
N THR A 17 9.83 6.25 -10.95
CA THR A 17 10.06 6.63 -12.36
C THR A 17 10.36 8.12 -12.46
N ALA A 18 9.58 8.97 -11.78
CA ALA A 18 9.80 10.41 -11.76
C ALA A 18 11.17 10.78 -11.19
N ALA A 19 11.55 10.18 -10.04
CA ALA A 19 12.86 10.40 -9.44
C ALA A 19 14.00 9.98 -10.38
N HIS A 20 13.82 8.86 -11.10
CA HIS A 20 14.81 8.38 -12.04
C HIS A 20 14.99 9.31 -13.25
N CYS A 21 13.88 9.77 -13.85
CA CYS A 21 13.92 10.71 -14.97
C CYS A 21 14.62 12.03 -14.58
N ILE A 22 14.28 12.59 -13.42
CA ILE A 22 14.91 13.81 -12.92
C ILE A 22 16.42 13.60 -12.68
N ALA A 23 16.80 12.50 -12.01
CA ALA A 23 18.19 12.18 -11.73
C ALA A 23 19.01 12.01 -13.01
N SER A 24 18.45 11.31 -14.02
CA SER A 24 19.12 11.12 -15.32
C SER A 24 19.36 12.44 -16.04
N THR A 25 18.36 13.33 -16.02
CA THR A 25 18.49 14.67 -16.62
C THR A 25 19.55 15.50 -15.90
N LEU A 26 19.55 15.53 -14.56
CA LEU A 26 20.54 16.26 -13.77
C LEU A 26 21.97 15.78 -14.04
N SER A 27 22.15 14.47 -14.20
CA SER A 27 23.44 13.85 -14.52
C SER A 27 24.02 14.32 -15.85
N LEU A 28 23.19 14.60 -16.88
CA LEU A 28 23.64 15.17 -18.15
C LEU A 28 24.27 16.57 -18.00
N TYR A 29 23.90 17.28 -16.96
CA TYR A 29 24.42 18.60 -16.63
C TYR A 29 25.50 18.56 -15.54
N GLY A 30 25.99 17.37 -15.19
CA GLY A 30 27.08 17.19 -14.20
C GLY A 30 26.64 17.34 -12.74
N TYR A 31 25.34 17.31 -12.43
CA TYR A 31 24.85 17.39 -11.05
C TYR A 31 24.74 15.99 -10.43
N GLU A 32 25.30 15.82 -9.25
CA GLU A 32 25.06 14.65 -8.41
C GLU A 32 23.72 14.76 -7.69
N SER A 33 22.98 13.66 -7.65
CA SER A 33 21.66 13.60 -7.01
C SER A 33 21.42 12.31 -6.24
N ILE A 34 20.55 12.38 -5.21
CA ILE A 34 20.04 11.25 -4.44
C ILE A 34 18.55 11.14 -4.70
N LYS A 35 18.09 9.96 -5.09
CA LYS A 35 16.67 9.67 -5.29
C LYS A 35 16.03 9.24 -3.97
N PHE A 36 14.93 9.87 -3.61
CA PHE A 36 14.14 9.58 -2.42
C PHE A 36 12.64 9.63 -2.75
N PRO A 37 12.11 8.65 -3.53
CA PRO A 37 10.71 8.63 -3.90
C PRO A 37 9.83 8.61 -2.65
N MET A 38 8.77 9.44 -2.66
CA MET A 38 7.85 9.62 -1.55
C MET A 38 6.55 8.83 -1.79
N ALA A 39 5.81 8.61 -0.70
CA ALA A 39 4.50 7.96 -0.73
C ALA A 39 3.57 8.59 0.32
N ASP A 40 2.28 8.70 -0.04
CA ASP A 40 1.23 9.36 0.75
C ASP A 40 0.24 8.35 1.40
N GLY A 41 0.56 7.07 1.41
CA GLY A 41 -0.34 6.01 1.87
C GLY A 41 -1.23 5.44 0.75
N GLY A 42 -1.14 5.96 -0.47
CA GLY A 42 -1.85 5.47 -1.65
C GLY A 42 -1.01 4.52 -2.51
N GLU A 43 -1.33 4.50 -3.80
CA GLU A 43 -0.65 3.66 -4.79
C GLU A 43 0.86 3.91 -4.82
N GLY A 44 1.65 2.83 -4.74
CA GLY A 44 3.11 2.85 -4.70
C GLY A 44 3.72 2.84 -3.30
N THR A 45 2.94 3.11 -2.26
CA THR A 45 3.41 3.11 -0.87
C THR A 45 3.99 1.78 -0.45
N ALA A 46 3.29 0.67 -0.76
CA ALA A 46 3.75 -0.66 -0.35
C ALA A 46 5.09 -1.02 -1.01
N MET A 47 5.29 -0.65 -2.27
CA MET A 47 6.54 -0.91 -2.99
C MET A 47 7.71 -0.11 -2.40
N ILE A 48 7.49 1.18 -2.09
CA ILE A 48 8.53 2.04 -1.49
C ILE A 48 8.92 1.51 -0.10
N LEU A 49 7.95 1.20 0.75
CA LEU A 49 8.21 0.64 2.08
C LEU A 49 8.84 -0.76 2.00
N ALA A 50 8.41 -1.59 1.04
CA ALA A 50 9.03 -2.89 0.80
C ALA A 50 10.51 -2.77 0.46
N HIS A 51 10.88 -1.79 -0.37
CA HIS A 51 12.28 -1.53 -0.70
C HIS A 51 13.07 -1.07 0.55
N ILE A 52 12.52 -0.15 1.34
CA ILE A 52 13.18 0.38 2.54
C ILE A 52 13.41 -0.70 3.60
N TYR A 53 12.42 -1.57 3.82
CA TYR A 53 12.48 -2.63 4.86
C TYR A 53 12.95 -4.00 4.35
N GLY A 54 13.30 -4.12 3.05
CA GLY A 54 13.74 -5.39 2.46
C GLY A 54 12.65 -6.46 2.46
N LEU A 55 11.38 -6.06 2.23
CA LEU A 55 10.24 -6.98 2.21
C LEU A 55 10.12 -7.65 0.84
N GLN A 56 9.56 -8.87 0.82
CA GLN A 56 9.32 -9.66 -0.37
C GLN A 56 7.85 -9.64 -0.76
N PRO A 57 7.52 -9.68 -2.07
CA PRO A 57 6.14 -9.67 -2.52
C PRO A 57 5.40 -10.93 -2.07
N GLU A 58 4.17 -10.75 -1.61
CA GLU A 58 3.26 -11.81 -1.21
C GLU A 58 2.33 -12.17 -2.38
N SER A 59 2.21 -13.48 -2.69
CA SER A 59 1.46 -13.94 -3.86
C SER A 59 -0.04 -14.01 -3.64
N CYS A 60 -0.51 -14.19 -2.39
CA CYS A 60 -1.93 -14.40 -2.11
C CYS A 60 -2.73 -13.09 -1.97
N VAL A 61 -2.05 -11.96 -1.80
CA VAL A 61 -2.69 -10.64 -1.70
C VAL A 61 -1.92 -9.63 -2.57
N PRO A 62 -2.58 -8.98 -3.53
CA PRO A 62 -1.92 -7.99 -4.39
C PRO A 62 -1.40 -6.80 -3.59
N LYS A 63 -0.28 -6.24 -4.02
CA LYS A 63 0.37 -5.09 -3.35
C LYS A 63 0.62 -5.30 -1.85
N CYS A 64 0.89 -6.54 -1.47
CA CYS A 64 1.31 -6.94 -0.14
C CYS A 64 2.75 -7.45 -0.18
N TYR A 65 3.55 -7.05 0.78
CA TYR A 65 4.95 -7.45 0.93
C TYR A 65 5.21 -7.79 2.39
N VAL A 66 5.96 -8.86 2.63
CA VAL A 66 6.25 -9.35 3.98
C VAL A 66 7.73 -9.64 4.11
N LYS A 67 8.31 -9.39 5.28
CA LYS A 67 9.68 -9.72 5.59
C LYS A 67 9.88 -11.23 5.60
N SER A 68 11.05 -11.71 5.22
CA SER A 68 11.35 -13.14 5.14
C SER A 68 11.13 -13.92 6.43
N ASP A 69 11.30 -13.26 7.60
CA ASP A 69 11.02 -13.81 8.91
C ASP A 69 9.53 -13.74 9.33
N GLY A 70 8.68 -13.13 8.50
CA GLY A 70 7.26 -12.97 8.75
C GLY A 70 6.88 -11.93 9.80
N SER A 71 7.83 -11.09 10.26
CA SER A 71 7.62 -10.17 11.39
C SER A 71 6.99 -8.83 11.03
N VAL A 72 7.27 -8.33 9.84
CA VAL A 72 6.83 -7.02 9.36
C VAL A 72 6.22 -7.18 7.98
N GLY A 73 5.14 -6.45 7.71
CA GLY A 73 4.49 -6.40 6.41
C GLY A 73 4.02 -5.01 6.03
N VAL A 74 3.71 -4.84 4.77
CA VAL A 74 3.04 -3.66 4.22
C VAL A 74 2.02 -4.07 3.18
N MET A 75 0.88 -3.38 3.10
CA MET A 75 -0.19 -3.66 2.15
C MET A 75 -0.89 -2.36 1.72
N GLU A 76 -1.34 -2.30 0.48
CA GLU A 76 -2.18 -1.21 -0.02
C GLU A 76 -3.65 -1.62 -0.05
N ALA A 77 -4.49 -0.92 0.72
CA ALA A 77 -5.94 -1.17 0.78
C ALA A 77 -6.67 -0.76 -0.52
N GLY A 78 -6.19 0.27 -1.20
CA GLY A 78 -6.84 0.80 -2.40
C GLY A 78 -7.03 -0.23 -3.51
N VAL A 79 -6.11 -1.17 -3.67
CA VAL A 79 -6.18 -2.23 -4.69
C VAL A 79 -7.35 -3.20 -4.43
N LEU A 80 -7.69 -3.42 -3.17
CA LEU A 80 -8.71 -4.38 -2.74
C LEU A 80 -10.11 -3.75 -2.68
N THR A 81 -10.18 -2.43 -2.52
CA THR A 81 -11.44 -1.72 -2.33
C THR A 81 -11.86 -0.91 -3.56
N TYR A 82 -10.95 -0.72 -4.52
CA TYR A 82 -11.18 0.07 -5.72
C TYR A 82 -11.68 -0.81 -6.85
N GLY A 83 -12.99 -0.94 -7.01
CA GLY A 83 -13.56 -1.48 -8.25
C GLY A 83 -13.46 -0.45 -9.39
N ASN A 84 -13.41 -0.90 -10.65
CA ASN A 84 -13.30 -0.09 -11.87
C ASN A 84 -14.44 0.92 -12.11
N THR A 85 -15.30 1.18 -11.15
CA THR A 85 -16.49 2.00 -11.27
C THR A 85 -16.36 3.30 -10.50
N ARG A 86 -16.32 4.41 -11.24
CA ARG A 86 -16.27 5.78 -10.71
C ARG A 86 -17.65 6.37 -10.39
N SER A 87 -18.72 5.57 -10.37
CA SER A 87 -20.06 6.07 -10.04
C SER A 87 -20.22 6.20 -8.52
N ARG A 88 -20.72 7.35 -8.07
CA ARG A 88 -20.96 7.66 -6.65
C ARG A 88 -21.88 6.63 -5.99
N ASP A 89 -22.90 6.17 -6.69
CA ASP A 89 -23.89 5.22 -6.17
C ASP A 89 -23.25 3.86 -5.85
N ILE A 90 -22.31 3.40 -6.68
CA ILE A 90 -21.60 2.14 -6.49
C ILE A 90 -20.61 2.21 -5.32
N VAL A 91 -20.01 3.38 -5.06
CA VAL A 91 -19.10 3.57 -3.93
C VAL A 91 -19.83 3.48 -2.59
N MET A 92 -21.08 3.93 -2.53
CA MET A 92 -21.90 3.87 -1.31
C MET A 92 -22.34 2.45 -0.94
N ASP A 93 -22.42 1.54 -1.92
CA ASP A 93 -22.82 0.15 -1.71
C ASP A 93 -21.64 -0.78 -1.41
N LYS A 94 -20.41 -0.29 -1.52
CA LYS A 94 -19.20 -1.07 -1.24
C LYS A 94 -18.76 -0.93 0.20
N ASP A 95 -18.45 -2.05 0.81
CA ASP A 95 -17.81 -2.10 2.12
C ASP A 95 -16.34 -2.57 2.01
N SER A 96 -15.63 -2.48 3.12
CA SER A 96 -14.22 -2.87 3.23
C SER A 96 -14.01 -4.36 3.58
N ALA A 97 -15.01 -5.23 3.40
CA ALA A 97 -14.90 -6.65 3.75
C ALA A 97 -13.76 -7.36 3.00
N GLU A 98 -13.55 -7.04 1.71
CA GLU A 98 -12.44 -7.60 0.93
C GLU A 98 -11.07 -7.30 1.55
N LEU A 99 -10.89 -6.10 2.12
CA LEU A 99 -9.70 -5.75 2.88
C LEU A 99 -9.58 -6.61 4.15
N GLY A 100 -10.71 -6.86 4.83
CA GLY A 100 -10.77 -7.75 5.99
C GLY A 100 -10.33 -9.18 5.66
N GLU A 101 -10.80 -9.73 4.53
CA GLU A 101 -10.40 -11.07 4.07
C GLU A 101 -8.91 -11.12 3.69
N ALA A 102 -8.39 -10.11 3.02
CA ALA A 102 -6.96 -10.03 2.72
C ALA A 102 -6.10 -10.00 3.99
N LEU A 103 -6.49 -9.19 4.97
CA LEU A 103 -5.85 -9.15 6.28
C LEU A 103 -5.91 -10.51 6.99
N ARG A 104 -7.05 -11.17 6.96
CA ARG A 104 -7.23 -12.51 7.53
C ARG A 104 -6.25 -13.53 6.93
N LEU A 105 -6.11 -13.50 5.60
CA LEU A 105 -5.16 -14.39 4.90
C LEU A 105 -3.72 -14.13 5.34
N ILE A 106 -3.31 -12.87 5.40
CA ILE A 106 -1.94 -12.49 5.79
C ILE A 106 -1.67 -12.84 7.25
N LEU A 107 -2.58 -12.48 8.17
CA LEU A 107 -2.42 -12.80 9.60
C LEU A 107 -2.41 -14.30 9.87
N GLY A 108 -3.22 -15.07 9.14
CA GLY A 108 -3.23 -16.53 9.25
C GLY A 108 -1.95 -17.18 8.71
N LYS A 109 -1.39 -16.63 7.62
CA LYS A 109 -0.16 -17.16 7.01
C LYS A 109 1.10 -16.79 7.80
N TYR A 110 1.12 -15.63 8.44
CA TYR A 110 2.28 -15.09 9.16
C TYR A 110 1.99 -14.89 10.65
N PRO A 111 2.01 -15.96 11.48
CA PRO A 111 1.68 -15.86 12.91
C PRO A 111 2.69 -15.04 13.72
N ARG A 112 3.86 -14.72 13.17
CA ARG A 112 4.86 -13.83 13.75
C ARG A 112 4.70 -12.36 13.39
N LEU A 113 3.71 -12.03 12.52
CA LEU A 113 3.49 -10.67 12.07
C LEU A 113 3.00 -9.81 13.24
N HIS A 114 3.83 -8.88 13.68
CA HIS A 114 3.54 -7.96 14.78
C HIS A 114 3.41 -6.50 14.32
N THR A 115 3.86 -6.18 13.10
CA THR A 115 3.73 -4.85 12.50
C THR A 115 3.26 -4.97 11.07
N LEU A 116 2.12 -4.37 10.75
CA LEU A 116 1.60 -4.26 9.39
C LEU A 116 1.32 -2.79 9.07
N TYR A 117 2.06 -2.24 8.11
CA TYR A 117 1.76 -0.93 7.55
C TYR A 117 0.63 -1.05 6.54
N LEU A 118 -0.45 -0.34 6.75
CA LEU A 118 -1.60 -0.34 5.86
C LEU A 118 -1.71 1.01 5.16
N GLY A 119 -1.44 1.04 3.86
CA GLY A 119 -1.67 2.21 3.01
C GLY A 119 -3.16 2.32 2.68
N ILE A 120 -3.84 3.32 3.22
CA ILE A 120 -5.29 3.51 3.08
C ILE A 120 -5.69 4.56 2.03
N GLY A 121 -4.73 5.10 1.30
CA GLY A 121 -4.99 6.04 0.23
C GLY A 121 -5.64 5.37 -0.99
N GLY A 122 -6.55 6.09 -1.66
CA GLY A 122 -7.21 5.60 -2.87
C GLY A 122 -8.23 4.49 -2.66
N THR A 123 -8.77 4.34 -1.45
CA THR A 123 -9.85 3.38 -1.17
C THR A 123 -11.14 3.80 -1.87
N GLY A 124 -11.92 2.81 -2.32
CA GLY A 124 -13.22 2.99 -2.98
C GLY A 124 -14.40 2.66 -2.09
N THR A 125 -14.24 2.70 -0.76
CA THR A 125 -15.29 2.42 0.23
C THR A 125 -15.52 3.62 1.14
N CYS A 126 -16.73 3.76 1.68
CA CYS A 126 -17.14 4.84 2.58
C CYS A 126 -17.64 4.33 3.93
N ASP A 127 -17.38 3.07 4.27
CA ASP A 127 -17.89 2.40 5.47
C ASP A 127 -17.03 2.61 6.73
N GLY A 128 -16.01 3.45 6.66
CA GLY A 128 -15.09 3.70 7.79
C GLY A 128 -14.33 2.47 8.27
N GLY A 129 -14.26 1.41 7.45
CA GLY A 129 -13.59 0.15 7.80
C GLY A 129 -14.49 -0.85 8.54
N GLU A 130 -15.79 -0.64 8.63
CA GLU A 130 -16.72 -1.54 9.33
C GLU A 130 -16.74 -2.94 8.70
N GLY A 131 -16.75 -3.04 7.37
CA GLY A 131 -16.67 -4.32 6.67
C GLY A 131 -15.41 -5.11 7.04
N MET A 132 -14.25 -4.46 7.03
CA MET A 132 -12.98 -5.04 7.47
C MET A 132 -13.04 -5.54 8.90
N LEU A 133 -13.52 -4.70 9.83
CA LEU A 133 -13.62 -5.05 11.25
C LEU A 133 -14.61 -6.19 11.50
N ARG A 134 -15.72 -6.26 10.77
CA ARG A 134 -16.70 -7.35 10.84
C ARG A 134 -16.04 -8.70 10.52
N VAL A 135 -15.23 -8.77 9.46
CA VAL A 135 -14.48 -9.97 9.10
C VAL A 135 -13.47 -10.33 10.19
N LEU A 136 -12.64 -9.38 10.63
CA LEU A 136 -11.60 -9.64 11.62
C LEU A 136 -12.17 -10.04 12.99
N ARG A 137 -13.27 -9.44 13.43
CA ARG A 137 -13.98 -9.84 14.67
C ARG A 137 -14.47 -11.28 14.60
N HIS A 138 -15.03 -11.69 13.46
CA HIS A 138 -15.52 -13.05 13.27
C HIS A 138 -14.40 -14.08 13.44
N TYR A 139 -13.21 -13.84 12.87
CA TYR A 139 -12.11 -14.81 12.87
C TYR A 139 -11.19 -14.71 14.10
N TYR A 140 -10.98 -13.54 14.67
CA TYR A 140 -10.01 -13.32 15.74
C TYR A 140 -10.63 -12.91 17.07
N GLY A 141 -11.95 -12.80 17.16
CA GLY A 141 -12.64 -12.39 18.39
C GLY A 141 -12.25 -10.99 18.86
N LEU A 142 -11.83 -10.11 17.95
CA LEU A 142 -11.38 -8.76 18.29
C LEU A 142 -12.54 -7.97 18.94
N ARG A 143 -12.31 -7.47 20.15
CA ARG A 143 -13.20 -6.50 20.79
C ARG A 143 -12.62 -5.11 20.56
N LEU A 144 -13.45 -4.18 20.06
CA LEU A 144 -13.09 -2.76 20.10
C LEU A 144 -13.17 -2.30 21.55
N ILE A 145 -12.10 -1.68 22.00
CA ILE A 145 -12.06 -0.97 23.27
C ILE A 145 -12.56 0.44 23.03
#